data_837a3be9e8e7d726604d99b9caff14ec
#
_entry.id   837a3be9e8e7d726604d99b9caff14ec
#
_cell.length_a   1.000
_cell.length_b   1.000
_cell.length_c   1.000
_cell.angle_alpha   90.00
_cell.angle_beta   90.00
_cell.angle_gamma   90.00
#
_symmetry.space_group_name_H-M   'P 1'
#
loop_
_entity.id
_entity.type
_entity.pdbx_description
1 polymer ?
#
loop_
_entity_poly.entity_id
_entity_poly.type
_entity_poly.pdbx_seq_one_letter_code
_entity_poly.pdbx_strand_id
1 'polypeptide(L)'
;KEVGQADLIISDLIMPQLNGIQLLHWVRTNKDSPNRFMPFIMISGAADQKNVHEARDAGANEFVAKPFTIGSVFSRIQAVIDRPRQFVATRKYFGPDRRRVKIEIPENGPKDRRRPGEDHATVVYSADKVERKTKGSDTYLFKLPNILKQKMGLHNSNKPFEMPTEILAEAEDTLEREAEGFLDWAKTFLDDLSDKVAQAQKDAANRAGHLAEVNRIAHELRGQGGTFGYPLITLIAKSLYETTEYPCREDDANLKICVAHIDTLRAVIREKIEGDGGQIGQSLFKALK
;
A
#
# COMPACT_ATOMS: atom_id res chain seq x y z
N LYS A 1 24.30 16.10 -7.69
CA LYS A 1 23.18 15.79 -8.62
C LYS A 1 21.98 16.51 -8.07
N GLU A 2 21.43 17.49 -8.80
CA GLU A 2 20.13 18.07 -8.46
C GLU A 2 19.09 16.94 -8.49
N VAL A 3 18.49 16.65 -7.36
CA VAL A 3 17.37 15.74 -7.28
C VAL A 3 16.18 16.52 -7.84
N GLY A 4 15.68 16.14 -9.01
CA GLY A 4 14.48 16.73 -9.58
C GLY A 4 13.29 16.62 -8.62
N GLN A 5 12.32 17.52 -8.72
CA GLN A 5 11.09 17.41 -7.93
C GLN A 5 10.36 16.13 -8.31
N ALA A 6 9.95 15.35 -7.30
CA ALA A 6 9.10 14.19 -7.51
C ALA A 6 7.72 14.63 -8.06
N ASP A 7 7.19 13.86 -8.98
CA ASP A 7 5.87 14.09 -9.58
C ASP A 7 4.78 13.15 -9.03
N LEU A 8 5.21 12.04 -8.44
CA LEU A 8 4.38 10.99 -7.86
C LEU A 8 5.19 10.32 -6.74
N ILE A 9 4.53 9.96 -5.65
CA ILE A 9 5.11 9.14 -4.58
C ILE A 9 4.43 7.78 -4.60
N ILE A 10 5.22 6.71 -4.61
CA ILE A 10 4.80 5.34 -4.36
C ILE A 10 5.50 4.90 -3.07
N SER A 11 4.74 4.49 -2.08
CA SER A 11 5.29 4.16 -0.76
C SER A 11 4.62 2.93 -0.18
N ASP A 12 5.41 2.09 0.45
CA ASP A 12 4.87 1.06 1.34
C ASP A 12 4.12 1.68 2.52
N LEU A 13 3.07 0.98 2.96
CA LEU A 13 2.34 1.34 4.18
C LEU A 13 3.21 1.11 5.41
N ILE A 14 3.85 -0.06 5.48
CA ILE A 14 4.71 -0.45 6.60
C ILE A 14 6.17 -0.29 6.18
N MET A 15 6.85 0.63 6.84
CA MET A 15 8.28 0.89 6.66
C MET A 15 8.92 1.08 8.03
N PRO A 16 10.23 0.75 8.20
CA PRO A 16 10.97 1.03 9.43
C PRO A 16 10.99 2.53 9.74
N GLN A 17 10.90 2.89 11.02
CA GLN A 17 10.99 4.25 11.56
C GLN A 17 9.81 5.17 11.21
N LEU A 18 9.42 5.29 9.93
CA LEU A 18 8.35 6.15 9.44
C LEU A 18 7.43 5.33 8.52
N ASN A 19 6.17 5.11 8.90
CA ASN A 19 5.23 4.40 8.05
C ASN A 19 4.68 5.28 6.92
N GLY A 20 4.10 4.63 5.88
CA GLY A 20 3.60 5.33 4.70
C GLY A 20 2.47 6.33 5.01
N ILE A 21 1.65 6.07 6.04
CA ILE A 21 0.59 7.01 6.46
C ILE A 21 1.20 8.26 7.12
N GLN A 22 2.23 8.10 7.93
CA GLN A 22 2.93 9.24 8.52
C GLN A 22 3.62 10.10 7.45
N LEU A 23 4.26 9.46 6.46
CA LEU A 23 4.82 10.16 5.31
C LEU A 23 3.74 10.91 4.53
N LEU A 24 2.63 10.25 4.22
CA LEU A 24 1.48 10.86 3.53
C LEU A 24 0.93 12.04 4.32
N HIS A 25 0.75 11.88 5.63
CA HIS A 25 0.28 12.96 6.50
C HIS A 25 1.25 14.16 6.45
N TRP A 26 2.56 13.91 6.52
CA TRP A 26 3.57 14.96 6.37
C TRP A 26 3.44 15.67 5.03
N VAL A 27 3.33 14.94 3.92
CA VAL A 27 3.15 15.52 2.57
C VAL A 27 1.91 16.40 2.50
N ARG A 28 0.80 16.01 3.15
CA ARG A 28 -0.49 16.74 3.09
C ARG A 28 -0.56 17.95 4.00
N THR A 29 0.13 17.92 5.15
CA THR A 29 -0.11 18.89 6.24
C THR A 29 1.10 19.74 6.60
N ASN A 30 2.31 19.26 6.35
CA ASN A 30 3.52 20.00 6.75
C ASN A 30 3.70 21.24 5.85
N LYS A 31 4.07 22.36 6.47
CA LYS A 31 4.34 23.62 5.77
C LYS A 31 5.57 23.54 4.84
N ASP A 32 6.52 22.65 5.17
CA ASP A 32 7.74 22.45 4.40
C ASP A 32 7.56 21.40 3.29
N SER A 33 6.34 20.86 3.13
CA SER A 33 6.01 19.96 2.01
C SER A 33 6.11 20.73 0.69
N PRO A 34 6.93 20.25 -0.27
CA PRO A 34 7.11 20.93 -1.55
C PRO A 34 5.83 20.96 -2.39
N ASN A 35 4.96 20.00 -2.24
CA ASN A 35 3.68 19.93 -2.94
C ASN A 35 2.68 19.06 -2.16
N ARG A 36 1.79 19.69 -1.43
CA ARG A 36 0.72 18.99 -0.68
C ARG A 36 -0.36 18.34 -1.56
N PHE A 37 -0.39 18.65 -2.84
CA PHE A 37 -1.26 18.02 -3.85
C PHE A 37 -0.58 16.82 -4.53
N MET A 38 0.66 16.50 -4.17
CA MET A 38 1.44 15.42 -4.75
C MET A 38 0.60 14.13 -4.81
N PRO A 39 0.47 13.49 -5.99
CA PRO A 39 -0.15 12.19 -6.10
C PRO A 39 0.59 11.17 -5.25
N PHE A 40 -0.17 10.34 -4.53
CA PHE A 40 0.38 9.35 -3.60
C PHE A 40 -0.31 8.01 -3.80
N ILE A 41 0.46 6.99 -4.16
CA ILE A 41 0.02 5.61 -4.27
C ILE A 41 0.57 4.84 -3.08
N MET A 42 -0.31 4.24 -2.28
CA MET A 42 0.07 3.41 -1.14
C MET A 42 0.14 1.95 -1.55
N ILE A 43 1.23 1.27 -1.20
CA ILE A 43 1.37 -0.19 -1.39
C ILE A 43 1.32 -0.87 -0.02
N SER A 44 0.62 -2.00 0.10
CA SER A 44 0.60 -2.77 1.34
C SER A 44 0.40 -4.25 1.09
N GLY A 45 1.10 -5.09 1.87
CA GLY A 45 0.88 -6.55 1.94
C GLY A 45 -0.42 -6.96 2.64
N ALA A 46 -1.12 -6.03 3.28
CA ALA A 46 -2.39 -6.28 3.94
C ALA A 46 -3.52 -5.68 3.09
N ALA A 47 -4.18 -6.50 2.29
CA ALA A 47 -5.41 -6.14 1.58
C ALA A 47 -6.63 -6.10 2.50
N ASP A 48 -6.42 -5.82 3.80
CA ASP A 48 -7.51 -5.68 4.72
C ASP A 48 -8.22 -4.34 4.48
N GLN A 49 -9.54 -4.33 4.55
CA GLN A 49 -10.35 -3.14 4.32
C GLN A 49 -9.98 -1.99 5.26
N LYS A 50 -9.50 -2.30 6.47
CA LYS A 50 -9.07 -1.30 7.46
C LYS A 50 -7.89 -0.49 6.93
N ASN A 51 -6.83 -1.14 6.45
CA ASN A 51 -5.64 -0.46 5.93
C ASN A 51 -5.95 0.36 4.67
N VAL A 52 -6.81 -0.14 3.79
CA VAL A 52 -7.28 0.61 2.60
C VAL A 52 -8.08 1.84 3.02
N HIS A 53 -8.96 1.71 4.02
CA HIS A 53 -9.75 2.83 4.52
C HIS A 53 -8.84 3.86 5.21
N GLU A 54 -7.87 3.41 6.00
CA GLU A 54 -6.93 4.28 6.70
C GLU A 54 -6.07 5.08 5.72
N ALA A 55 -5.49 4.43 4.69
CA ALA A 55 -4.74 5.09 3.63
C ALA A 55 -5.59 6.11 2.86
N ARG A 56 -6.84 5.74 2.52
CA ARG A 56 -7.80 6.65 1.87
C ARG A 56 -8.11 7.85 2.76
N ASP A 57 -8.35 7.61 4.03
CA ASP A 57 -8.73 8.65 5.00
C ASP A 57 -7.53 9.56 5.34
N ALA A 58 -6.31 9.05 5.21
CA ALA A 58 -5.07 9.84 5.27
C ALA A 58 -4.83 10.70 4.01
N GLY A 59 -5.54 10.44 2.91
CA GLY A 59 -5.45 11.24 1.67
C GLY A 59 -4.60 10.62 0.56
N ALA A 60 -4.50 9.28 0.50
CA ALA A 60 -3.91 8.58 -0.63
C ALA A 60 -4.79 8.72 -1.89
N ASN A 61 -4.16 8.85 -3.05
CA ASN A 61 -4.85 8.89 -4.34
C ASN A 61 -5.30 7.51 -4.76
N GLU A 62 -4.38 6.54 -4.70
CA GLU A 62 -4.62 5.15 -5.08
C GLU A 62 -3.93 4.20 -4.09
N PHE A 63 -4.32 2.93 -4.18
CA PHE A 63 -3.81 1.86 -3.34
C PHE A 63 -3.52 0.61 -4.19
N VAL A 64 -2.39 -0.05 -3.91
CA VAL A 64 -1.99 -1.32 -4.52
C VAL A 64 -1.80 -2.36 -3.42
N ALA A 65 -2.43 -3.52 -3.55
CA ALA A 65 -2.23 -4.63 -2.63
C ALA A 65 -1.06 -5.50 -3.09
N LYS A 66 -0.19 -5.91 -2.17
CA LYS A 66 0.80 -6.97 -2.39
C LYS A 66 0.12 -8.34 -2.21
N PRO A 67 0.41 -9.35 -3.05
CA PRO A 67 1.31 -9.30 -4.20
C PRO A 67 0.73 -8.48 -5.37
N PHE A 68 1.59 -7.79 -6.11
CA PHE A 68 1.17 -6.98 -7.24
C PHE A 68 1.86 -7.44 -8.55
N THR A 69 1.25 -7.10 -9.66
CA THR A 69 1.82 -7.24 -11.00
C THR A 69 2.20 -5.87 -11.56
N ILE A 70 3.09 -5.83 -12.54
CA ILE A 70 3.45 -4.59 -13.25
C ILE A 70 2.19 -3.92 -13.80
N GLY A 71 1.27 -4.68 -14.40
CA GLY A 71 -0.01 -4.17 -14.90
C GLY A 71 -0.88 -3.54 -13.81
N SER A 72 -0.90 -4.09 -12.58
CA SER A 72 -1.67 -3.53 -11.48
C SER A 72 -1.10 -2.19 -10.99
N VAL A 73 0.21 -2.07 -10.88
CA VAL A 73 0.89 -0.81 -10.54
C VAL A 73 0.66 0.23 -11.64
N PHE A 74 0.90 -0.16 -12.90
CA PHE A 74 0.67 0.71 -14.04
C PHE A 74 -0.76 1.25 -14.10
N SER A 75 -1.77 0.40 -13.86
CA SER A 75 -3.18 0.83 -13.88
C SER A 75 -3.47 1.91 -12.83
N ARG A 76 -2.78 1.93 -11.69
CA ARG A 76 -2.90 2.99 -10.67
C ARG A 76 -2.18 4.28 -11.08
N ILE A 77 -1.00 4.16 -11.70
CA ILE A 77 -0.29 5.31 -12.27
C ILE A 77 -1.15 5.95 -13.36
N GLN A 78 -1.69 5.16 -14.28
CA GLN A 78 -2.58 5.61 -15.34
C GLN A 78 -3.84 6.31 -14.77
N ALA A 79 -4.45 5.74 -13.73
CA ALA A 79 -5.61 6.35 -13.08
C ALA A 79 -5.30 7.73 -12.48
N VAL A 80 -4.11 7.91 -11.92
CA VAL A 80 -3.64 9.19 -11.37
C VAL A 80 -3.39 10.22 -12.49
N ILE A 81 -2.86 9.78 -13.63
CA ILE A 81 -2.60 10.65 -14.79
C ILE A 81 -3.87 11.03 -15.53
N ASP A 82 -4.71 10.03 -15.88
CA ASP A 82 -5.86 10.25 -16.76
C ASP A 82 -7.09 10.77 -16.02
N ARG A 83 -7.26 10.37 -14.77
CA ARG A 83 -8.44 10.68 -13.95
C ARG A 83 -8.04 11.23 -12.59
N PRO A 84 -7.30 12.37 -12.55
CA PRO A 84 -6.85 12.95 -11.30
C PRO A 84 -8.06 13.28 -10.43
N ARG A 85 -7.99 12.93 -9.17
CA ARG A 85 -9.04 13.22 -8.21
C ARG A 85 -8.94 14.69 -7.79
N GLN A 86 -10.08 15.36 -7.72
CA GLN A 86 -10.16 16.69 -7.12
C GLN A 86 -9.74 16.63 -5.65
N PHE A 87 -9.04 17.63 -5.18
CA PHE A 87 -8.71 17.76 -3.78
C PHE A 87 -9.80 18.51 -3.03
N VAL A 88 -10.00 18.10 -1.80
CA VAL A 88 -10.95 18.72 -0.87
C VAL A 88 -10.21 19.15 0.38
N ALA A 89 -10.45 20.38 0.82
CA ALA A 89 -10.04 20.86 2.15
C ALA A 89 -11.26 21.15 3.00
N THR A 90 -11.24 20.64 4.22
CA THR A 90 -12.18 20.95 5.30
C THR A 90 -11.39 21.26 6.57
N ARG A 91 -12.05 21.60 7.67
CA ARG A 91 -11.37 21.81 8.97
C ARG A 91 -10.57 20.58 9.43
N LYS A 92 -10.94 19.35 9.02
CA LYS A 92 -10.38 18.09 9.51
C LYS A 92 -9.71 17.24 8.45
N TYR A 93 -9.76 17.63 7.19
CA TYR A 93 -9.26 16.80 6.09
C TYR A 93 -8.69 17.67 4.97
N PHE A 94 -7.54 17.25 4.45
CA PHE A 94 -6.98 17.75 3.21
C PHE A 94 -6.48 16.56 2.38
N GLY A 95 -7.01 16.38 1.18
CA GLY A 95 -6.61 15.28 0.29
C GLY A 95 -7.57 15.10 -0.88
N PRO A 96 -7.37 14.06 -1.70
CA PRO A 96 -8.25 13.72 -2.81
C PRO A 96 -9.69 13.46 -2.32
N ASP A 97 -10.71 13.87 -3.07
CA ASP A 97 -12.10 13.55 -2.73
C ASP A 97 -12.27 12.03 -2.63
N ARG A 98 -12.72 11.56 -1.47
CA ARG A 98 -12.86 10.13 -1.14
C ARG A 98 -13.98 9.42 -1.91
N ARG A 99 -14.82 10.18 -2.60
CA ARG A 99 -15.95 9.66 -3.37
C ARG A 99 -15.50 9.24 -4.76
N ARG A 100 -15.64 7.97 -5.10
CA ARG A 100 -15.31 7.43 -6.43
C ARG A 100 -16.52 7.44 -7.39
N VAL A 101 -17.72 7.43 -6.86
CA VAL A 101 -18.96 7.36 -7.63
C VAL A 101 -19.75 8.66 -7.45
N LYS A 102 -20.09 9.33 -8.55
CA LYS A 102 -21.17 10.32 -8.58
C LYS A 102 -22.47 9.53 -8.48
N ILE A 103 -23.04 9.41 -7.28
CA ILE A 103 -24.40 8.89 -7.14
C ILE A 103 -25.31 10.04 -7.56
N GLU A 104 -26.01 9.89 -8.66
CA GLU A 104 -27.11 10.77 -9.02
C GLU A 104 -28.19 10.58 -7.95
N ILE A 105 -28.41 11.62 -7.15
CA ILE A 105 -29.51 11.63 -6.18
C ILE A 105 -30.75 12.01 -6.96
N PRO A 106 -31.84 11.22 -6.90
CA PRO A 106 -33.11 11.63 -7.47
C PRO A 106 -33.50 13.04 -6.94
N GLU A 107 -34.08 13.89 -7.78
CA GLU A 107 -34.45 15.27 -7.41
C GLU A 107 -35.30 15.37 -6.13
N ASN A 108 -36.04 14.31 -5.79
CA ASN A 108 -36.90 14.21 -4.62
C ASN A 108 -36.30 13.30 -3.49
N GLY A 109 -35.02 12.92 -3.58
CA GLY A 109 -34.36 12.11 -2.56
C GLY A 109 -33.96 12.93 -1.31
N PRO A 110 -33.76 12.27 -0.13
CA PRO A 110 -33.33 12.98 1.06
C PRO A 110 -31.99 13.67 0.79
N LYS A 111 -31.94 14.99 1.03
CA LYS A 111 -30.70 15.76 0.91
C LYS A 111 -29.63 15.12 1.78
N ASP A 112 -28.63 14.52 1.14
CA ASP A 112 -27.49 13.95 1.87
C ASP A 112 -26.73 15.09 2.55
N ARG A 113 -26.96 15.27 3.85
CA ARG A 113 -26.30 16.27 4.70
C ARG A 113 -24.78 16.13 4.76
N ARG A 114 -24.23 15.01 4.26
CA ARG A 114 -22.78 14.74 4.18
C ARG A 114 -22.15 15.28 2.89
N ARG A 115 -22.94 15.87 1.99
CA ARG A 115 -22.50 16.51 0.76
C ARG A 115 -22.74 18.00 0.83
N PRO A 116 -21.73 18.82 1.12
CA PRO A 116 -21.74 20.13 0.51
C PRO A 116 -21.58 19.89 -0.99
N GLY A 117 -22.65 20.00 -1.76
CA GLY A 117 -22.57 20.03 -3.21
C GLY A 117 -21.58 21.11 -3.67
N GLU A 118 -21.15 21.09 -4.92
CA GLU A 118 -20.35 22.18 -5.49
C GLU A 118 -20.99 23.54 -5.23
N ASP A 119 -22.33 23.58 -5.06
CA ASP A 119 -23.12 24.77 -4.77
C ASP A 119 -22.85 25.40 -3.39
N HIS A 120 -22.26 24.63 -2.45
CA HIS A 120 -21.98 25.09 -1.08
C HIS A 120 -20.48 25.16 -0.76
N ALA A 121 -19.60 24.87 -1.72
CA ALA A 121 -18.16 24.89 -1.53
C ALA A 121 -17.51 26.10 -2.18
N THR A 122 -16.36 26.52 -1.65
CA THR A 122 -15.47 27.46 -2.36
C THR A 122 -14.66 26.63 -3.37
N VAL A 123 -14.76 26.96 -4.67
CA VAL A 123 -14.02 26.28 -5.73
C VAL A 123 -12.75 27.08 -6.05
N VAL A 124 -11.60 26.39 -6.01
CA VAL A 124 -10.27 26.96 -6.27
C VAL A 124 -9.73 26.35 -7.56
N TYR A 125 -9.51 27.17 -8.58
CA TYR A 125 -8.91 26.76 -9.85
C TYR A 125 -7.41 27.07 -9.90
N SER A 126 -7.01 28.19 -9.31
CA SER A 126 -5.63 28.64 -9.15
C SER A 126 -5.54 29.61 -7.97
N ALA A 127 -4.32 30.08 -7.66
CA ALA A 127 -4.13 31.11 -6.64
C ALA A 127 -4.96 32.38 -6.92
N ASP A 128 -5.12 32.73 -8.21
CA ASP A 128 -5.77 33.95 -8.67
C ASP A 128 -7.25 33.75 -9.05
N LYS A 129 -7.69 32.49 -9.19
CA LYS A 129 -9.06 32.16 -9.60
C LYS A 129 -9.79 31.33 -8.57
N VAL A 130 -10.59 31.99 -7.73
CA VAL A 130 -11.39 31.40 -6.64
C VAL A 130 -12.84 31.79 -6.78
N GLU A 131 -13.74 30.81 -6.86
CA GLU A 131 -15.19 31.03 -6.89
C GLU A 131 -15.82 30.66 -5.55
N ARG A 132 -16.43 31.60 -4.86
CA ARG A 132 -17.20 31.35 -3.63
C ARG A 132 -18.66 31.18 -3.97
N LYS A 133 -19.21 29.99 -3.77
CA LYS A 133 -20.62 29.68 -4.02
C LYS A 133 -21.53 29.97 -2.82
N THR A 134 -20.98 29.92 -1.60
CA THR A 134 -21.73 30.20 -0.37
C THR A 134 -20.85 30.95 0.64
N LYS A 135 -21.38 32.05 1.21
CA LYS A 135 -20.72 32.79 2.31
C LYS A 135 -20.58 31.84 3.53
N GLY A 136 -19.35 31.69 4.06
CA GLY A 136 -19.13 30.94 5.28
C GLY A 136 -18.93 29.40 5.09
N SER A 137 -18.80 28.91 3.85
CA SER A 137 -18.45 27.54 3.61
C SER A 137 -17.01 27.26 4.05
N ASP A 138 -16.84 26.26 4.95
CA ASP A 138 -15.54 25.77 5.41
C ASP A 138 -14.98 24.65 4.49
N THR A 139 -15.62 24.43 3.33
CA THR A 139 -15.21 23.40 2.37
C THR A 139 -14.66 24.05 1.11
N TYR A 140 -13.46 23.62 0.73
CA TYR A 140 -12.77 24.06 -0.49
C TYR A 140 -12.62 22.89 -1.44
N LEU A 141 -12.95 23.09 -2.72
CA LEU A 141 -12.77 22.13 -3.81
C LEU A 141 -11.68 22.68 -4.75
N PHE A 142 -10.63 21.89 -4.96
CA PHE A 142 -9.51 22.28 -5.81
C PHE A 142 -9.65 21.62 -7.18
N LYS A 143 -9.92 22.42 -8.21
CA LYS A 143 -9.98 22.02 -9.64
C LYS A 143 -8.69 22.46 -10.34
N LEU A 144 -7.55 21.91 -9.88
CA LEU A 144 -6.24 22.27 -10.39
C LEU A 144 -5.98 21.67 -11.78
N PRO A 145 -5.11 22.29 -12.60
CA PRO A 145 -4.66 21.71 -13.86
C PRO A 145 -3.99 20.35 -13.65
N ASN A 146 -4.16 19.46 -14.61
CA ASN A 146 -3.48 18.15 -14.59
C ASN A 146 -2.02 18.28 -15.06
N ILE A 147 -1.14 18.62 -14.12
CA ILE A 147 0.28 18.87 -14.39
C ILE A 147 0.98 17.59 -14.92
N LEU A 148 0.62 16.40 -14.39
CA LEU A 148 1.19 15.14 -14.87
C LEU A 148 0.89 14.92 -16.35
N LYS A 149 -0.38 15.10 -16.74
CA LYS A 149 -0.79 14.96 -18.15
C LYS A 149 -0.12 15.99 -19.05
N GLN A 150 0.12 17.21 -18.52
CA GLN A 150 0.86 18.26 -19.23
C GLN A 150 2.33 17.87 -19.44
N LYS A 151 3.00 17.38 -18.41
CA LYS A 151 4.40 16.91 -18.48
C LYS A 151 4.61 15.75 -19.46
N MET A 152 3.58 14.91 -19.60
CA MET A 152 3.57 13.80 -20.57
C MET A 152 3.22 14.24 -22.01
N GLY A 153 3.02 15.54 -22.25
CA GLY A 153 2.65 16.06 -23.57
C GLY A 153 1.21 15.76 -24.01
N LEU A 154 0.36 15.27 -23.09
CA LEU A 154 -1.01 14.80 -23.38
C LEU A 154 -2.10 15.82 -23.00
N HIS A 155 -1.76 17.06 -22.71
CA HIS A 155 -2.67 18.08 -22.19
C HIS A 155 -3.88 18.35 -23.09
N ASN A 156 -3.73 18.20 -24.42
CA ASN A 156 -4.79 18.40 -25.42
C ASN A 156 -5.36 17.08 -25.96
N SER A 157 -5.00 15.94 -25.36
CA SER A 157 -5.40 14.61 -25.83
C SER A 157 -6.49 14.03 -24.94
N ASN A 158 -7.56 13.52 -25.56
CA ASN A 158 -8.56 12.67 -24.90
C ASN A 158 -8.10 11.20 -24.82
N LYS A 159 -6.93 10.86 -25.40
CA LYS A 159 -6.39 9.51 -25.32
C LYS A 159 -5.90 9.23 -23.90
N PRO A 160 -6.09 8.00 -23.40
CA PRO A 160 -5.50 7.58 -22.14
C PRO A 160 -3.97 7.60 -22.24
N PHE A 161 -3.32 7.74 -21.11
CA PHE A 161 -1.87 7.54 -21.00
C PHE A 161 -1.55 6.06 -21.23
N GLU A 162 -0.67 5.80 -22.19
CA GLU A 162 -0.17 4.45 -22.46
C GLU A 162 1.33 4.43 -22.15
N MET A 163 1.76 3.44 -21.38
CA MET A 163 3.19 3.22 -21.14
C MET A 163 3.79 2.62 -22.42
N PRO A 164 4.94 3.10 -22.86
CA PRO A 164 5.67 2.43 -23.93
C PRO A 164 5.87 0.95 -23.61
N THR A 165 5.65 0.09 -24.61
CA THR A 165 5.76 -1.38 -24.46
C THR A 165 7.16 -1.79 -24.03
N GLU A 166 8.18 -1.05 -24.45
CA GLU A 166 9.58 -1.27 -24.09
C GLU A 166 9.82 -1.08 -22.59
N ILE A 167 9.19 -0.06 -21.98
CA ILE A 167 9.32 0.20 -20.53
C ILE A 167 8.59 -0.88 -19.71
N LEU A 168 7.42 -1.36 -20.20
CA LEU A 168 6.71 -2.46 -19.55
C LEU A 168 7.53 -3.75 -19.63
N ALA A 169 8.09 -4.08 -20.78
CA ALA A 169 8.94 -5.26 -20.95
C ALA A 169 10.20 -5.17 -20.06
N GLU A 170 10.88 -4.02 -20.00
CA GLU A 170 12.03 -3.82 -19.12
C GLU A 170 11.66 -3.98 -17.64
N ALA A 171 10.48 -3.52 -17.23
CA ALA A 171 9.98 -3.69 -15.88
C ALA A 171 9.67 -5.17 -15.56
N GLU A 172 9.10 -5.92 -16.52
CA GLU A 172 8.84 -7.36 -16.40
C GLU A 172 10.15 -8.14 -16.31
N ASP A 173 11.12 -7.88 -17.21
CA ASP A 173 12.45 -8.48 -17.17
C ASP A 173 13.19 -8.20 -15.85
N THR A 174 13.00 -7.00 -15.31
CA THR A 174 13.60 -6.65 -14.02
C THR A 174 12.96 -7.43 -12.89
N LEU A 175 11.63 -7.57 -12.89
CA LEU A 175 10.91 -8.35 -11.89
C LEU A 175 11.30 -9.84 -11.95
N GLU A 176 11.47 -10.41 -13.16
CA GLU A 176 11.93 -11.79 -13.35
C GLU A 176 13.35 -11.99 -12.80
N ARG A 177 14.27 -11.08 -13.07
CA ARG A 177 15.65 -11.14 -12.52
C ARG A 177 15.67 -11.05 -10.99
N GLU A 178 14.85 -10.19 -10.41
CA GLU A 178 14.72 -10.09 -8.95
C GLU A 178 14.08 -11.35 -8.36
N ALA A 179 13.18 -12.02 -9.10
CA ALA A 179 12.59 -13.29 -8.68
C ALA A 179 13.61 -14.42 -8.59
N GLU A 180 14.63 -14.44 -9.46
CA GLU A 180 15.72 -15.43 -9.37
C GLU A 180 16.50 -15.32 -8.05
N GLY A 181 16.71 -14.10 -7.54
CA GLY A 181 17.36 -13.84 -6.26
C GLY A 181 16.45 -14.03 -5.03
N PHE A 182 15.14 -14.11 -5.23
CA PHE A 182 14.17 -14.12 -4.13
C PHE A 182 14.38 -15.27 -3.14
N LEU A 183 14.66 -16.47 -3.62
CA LEU A 183 14.85 -17.63 -2.74
C LEU A 183 16.07 -17.50 -1.82
N ASP A 184 17.16 -16.88 -2.30
CA ASP A 184 18.35 -16.66 -1.47
C ASP A 184 18.10 -15.55 -0.46
N TRP A 185 17.40 -14.49 -0.88
CA TRP A 185 16.91 -13.47 0.03
C TRP A 185 15.99 -14.06 1.10
N ALA A 186 15.02 -14.89 0.73
CA ALA A 186 14.08 -15.53 1.66
C ALA A 186 14.78 -16.45 2.66
N LYS A 187 15.86 -17.15 2.28
CA LYS A 187 16.69 -17.95 3.20
C LYS A 187 17.29 -17.08 4.30
N THR A 188 17.84 -15.90 3.97
CA THR A 188 18.38 -14.98 4.95
C THR A 188 17.32 -14.58 5.98
N PHE A 189 16.10 -14.28 5.53
CA PHE A 189 14.98 -13.97 6.42
C PHE A 189 14.55 -15.13 7.29
N LEU A 190 14.65 -16.37 6.80
CA LEU A 190 14.38 -17.57 7.62
C LEU A 190 15.43 -17.80 8.71
N ASP A 191 16.68 -17.46 8.44
CA ASP A 191 17.73 -17.53 9.45
C ASP A 191 17.51 -16.47 10.52
N ASP A 192 17.18 -15.22 10.12
CA ASP A 192 16.80 -14.14 11.05
C ASP A 192 15.57 -14.52 11.90
N LEU A 193 14.52 -15.10 11.29
CA LEU A 193 13.33 -15.58 12.01
C LEU A 193 13.70 -16.61 13.06
N SER A 194 14.55 -17.57 12.70
CA SER A 194 15.00 -18.65 13.60
C SER A 194 15.77 -18.09 14.78
N ASP A 195 16.66 -17.13 14.52
CA ASP A 195 17.45 -16.47 15.56
C ASP A 195 16.54 -15.68 16.51
N LYS A 196 15.53 -14.94 15.99
CA LYS A 196 14.59 -14.19 16.83
C LYS A 196 13.72 -15.12 17.69
N VAL A 197 13.23 -16.23 17.15
CA VAL A 197 12.49 -17.22 17.94
C VAL A 197 13.39 -17.88 18.99
N ALA A 198 14.65 -18.21 18.67
CA ALA A 198 15.61 -18.73 19.63
C ALA A 198 15.95 -17.73 20.76
N GLN A 199 16.03 -16.43 20.44
CA GLN A 199 16.18 -15.35 21.43
C GLN A 199 14.93 -15.27 22.32
N ALA A 200 13.71 -15.32 21.76
CA ALA A 200 12.45 -15.33 22.49
C ALA A 200 12.33 -16.53 23.46
N GLN A 201 12.91 -17.67 23.11
CA GLN A 201 12.96 -18.86 23.99
C GLN A 201 13.89 -18.64 25.20
N LYS A 202 15.02 -17.94 25.02
CA LYS A 202 16.04 -17.74 26.04
C LYS A 202 15.76 -16.53 26.92
N ASP A 203 15.15 -15.48 26.39
CA ASP A 203 14.89 -14.22 27.06
C ASP A 203 13.38 -14.00 27.24
N ALA A 204 12.86 -14.60 28.31
CA ALA A 204 11.44 -14.47 28.66
C ALA A 204 11.05 -13.02 29.04
N ALA A 205 11.99 -12.20 29.51
CA ALA A 205 11.72 -10.83 29.93
C ALA A 205 11.47 -9.89 28.72
N ASN A 206 12.08 -10.18 27.56
CA ASN A 206 11.91 -9.40 26.34
C ASN A 206 11.26 -10.21 25.20
N ARG A 207 10.52 -11.26 25.54
CA ARG A 207 9.87 -12.16 24.56
C ARG A 207 8.96 -11.41 23.61
N ALA A 208 8.18 -10.45 24.12
CA ALA A 208 7.33 -9.60 23.30
C ALA A 208 8.11 -8.82 22.23
N GLY A 209 9.27 -8.27 22.59
CA GLY A 209 10.15 -7.56 21.65
C GLY A 209 10.67 -8.47 20.53
N HIS A 210 11.08 -9.69 20.89
CA HIS A 210 11.54 -10.68 19.89
C HIS A 210 10.40 -11.14 18.98
N LEU A 211 9.19 -11.36 19.51
CA LEU A 211 8.01 -11.70 18.71
C LEU A 211 7.56 -10.56 17.78
N ALA A 212 7.73 -9.30 18.19
CA ALA A 212 7.49 -8.16 17.31
C ALA A 212 8.44 -8.15 16.10
N GLU A 213 9.70 -8.54 16.27
CA GLU A 213 10.64 -8.69 15.16
C GLU A 213 10.26 -9.88 14.25
N VAL A 214 9.83 -11.02 14.82
CA VAL A 214 9.29 -12.14 14.05
C VAL A 214 8.10 -11.68 13.20
N ASN A 215 7.19 -10.91 13.79
CA ASN A 215 6.02 -10.34 13.10
C ASN A 215 6.43 -9.45 11.92
N ARG A 216 7.41 -8.56 12.12
CA ARG A 216 7.93 -7.68 11.07
C ARG A 216 8.53 -8.47 9.90
N ILE A 217 9.36 -9.49 10.19
CA ILE A 217 9.97 -10.32 9.15
C ILE A 217 8.90 -11.14 8.42
N ALA A 218 7.93 -11.70 9.14
CA ALA A 218 6.80 -12.41 8.54
C ALA A 218 5.98 -11.50 7.60
N HIS A 219 5.82 -10.22 7.95
CA HIS A 219 5.18 -9.23 7.09
C HIS A 219 5.92 -9.06 5.75
N GLU A 220 7.25 -8.97 5.77
CA GLU A 220 8.08 -8.83 4.57
C GLU A 220 7.93 -10.06 3.66
N LEU A 221 8.10 -11.26 4.21
CA LEU A 221 7.94 -12.51 3.46
C LEU A 221 6.54 -12.65 2.86
N ARG A 222 5.49 -12.28 3.60
CA ARG A 222 4.10 -12.26 3.13
C ARG A 222 3.93 -11.31 1.92
N GLY A 223 4.60 -10.16 1.95
CA GLY A 223 4.51 -9.16 0.90
C GLY A 223 5.19 -9.57 -0.40
N GLN A 224 6.26 -10.36 -0.32
CA GLN A 224 7.14 -10.65 -1.45
C GLN A 224 6.83 -11.99 -2.14
N GLY A 225 6.47 -13.02 -1.37
CA GLY A 225 6.32 -14.38 -1.90
C GLY A 225 5.45 -14.49 -3.15
N GLY A 226 4.24 -13.93 -3.11
CA GLY A 226 3.32 -13.99 -4.25
C GLY A 226 3.79 -13.14 -5.44
N THR A 227 4.52 -12.05 -5.19
CA THR A 227 5.07 -11.18 -6.26
C THR A 227 6.13 -11.92 -7.07
N PHE A 228 6.91 -12.80 -6.41
CA PHE A 228 7.98 -13.56 -7.04
C PHE A 228 7.61 -15.02 -7.38
N GLY A 229 6.31 -15.34 -7.49
CA GLY A 229 5.85 -16.66 -7.94
C GLY A 229 5.72 -17.72 -6.85
N TYR A 230 5.87 -17.35 -5.56
CA TYR A 230 5.77 -18.25 -4.41
C TYR A 230 4.58 -17.91 -3.48
N PRO A 231 3.31 -17.94 -3.95
CA PRO A 231 2.15 -17.58 -3.14
C PRO A 231 1.99 -18.47 -1.89
N LEU A 232 2.53 -19.68 -1.88
CA LEU A 232 2.55 -20.53 -0.69
C LEU A 232 3.39 -19.91 0.45
N ILE A 233 4.53 -19.28 0.13
CA ILE A 233 5.31 -18.49 1.10
C ILE A 233 4.46 -17.37 1.67
N THR A 234 3.72 -16.64 0.82
CA THR A 234 2.80 -15.58 1.26
C THR A 234 1.76 -16.11 2.25
N LEU A 235 1.16 -17.27 1.99
CA LEU A 235 0.13 -17.87 2.86
C LEU A 235 0.68 -18.28 4.22
N ILE A 236 1.84 -18.97 4.24
CA ILE A 236 2.47 -19.42 5.49
C ILE A 236 2.97 -18.21 6.30
N ALA A 237 3.62 -17.25 5.65
CA ALA A 237 4.09 -16.04 6.30
C ALA A 237 2.93 -15.18 6.83
N LYS A 238 1.77 -15.17 6.15
CA LYS A 238 0.54 -14.53 6.66
C LYS A 238 0.07 -15.21 7.96
N SER A 239 0.08 -16.53 8.01
CA SER A 239 -0.31 -17.26 9.23
C SER A 239 0.65 -16.98 10.39
N LEU A 240 1.97 -16.91 10.12
CA LEU A 240 2.97 -16.53 11.12
C LEU A 240 2.78 -15.09 11.61
N TYR A 241 2.50 -14.17 10.68
CA TYR A 241 2.19 -12.77 11.00
C TYR A 241 0.98 -12.67 11.94
N GLU A 242 -0.14 -13.34 11.61
CA GLU A 242 -1.35 -13.36 12.43
C GLU A 242 -1.11 -13.99 13.81
N THR A 243 -0.24 -15.00 13.89
CA THR A 243 0.15 -15.67 15.15
C THR A 243 0.97 -14.76 16.08
N THR A 244 1.72 -13.83 15.52
CA THR A 244 2.64 -12.94 16.24
C THR A 244 2.15 -11.49 16.30
N GLU A 245 0.97 -11.15 15.75
CA GLU A 245 0.38 -9.82 15.78
C GLU A 245 -0.06 -9.45 17.22
N TYR A 246 0.39 -8.31 17.70
CA TYR A 246 0.08 -7.84 19.06
C TYR A 246 -1.41 -7.44 19.21
N PRO A 247 -2.08 -7.86 20.29
CA PRO A 247 -1.59 -8.68 21.41
C PRO A 247 -1.53 -10.17 21.05
N CYS A 248 -0.36 -10.81 21.12
CA CYS A 248 -0.18 -12.24 20.88
C CYS A 248 0.14 -13.00 22.18
N ARG A 249 0.05 -14.34 22.11
CA ARG A 249 0.48 -15.18 23.22
C ARG A 249 2.01 -15.20 23.29
N GLU A 250 2.55 -15.01 24.50
CA GLU A 250 3.98 -14.99 24.77
C GLU A 250 4.44 -16.26 25.50
N ASP A 251 3.74 -17.38 25.29
CA ASP A 251 4.03 -18.67 25.91
C ASP A 251 4.87 -19.59 25.00
N ASP A 252 5.39 -20.66 25.57
CA ASP A 252 6.19 -21.64 24.85
C ASP A 252 5.39 -22.40 23.77
N ALA A 253 4.06 -22.48 23.91
CA ALA A 253 3.20 -23.07 22.89
C ALA A 253 3.20 -22.22 21.63
N ASN A 254 3.09 -20.90 21.78
CA ASN A 254 3.17 -19.99 20.64
C ASN A 254 4.54 -20.00 19.94
N LEU A 255 5.64 -20.11 20.72
CA LEU A 255 6.97 -20.24 20.14
C LEU A 255 7.12 -21.53 19.31
N LYS A 256 6.54 -22.66 19.76
CA LYS A 256 6.51 -23.91 18.98
C LYS A 256 5.74 -23.76 17.67
N ILE A 257 4.63 -23.00 17.67
CA ILE A 257 3.88 -22.67 16.46
C ILE A 257 4.74 -21.84 15.51
N CYS A 258 5.47 -20.83 16.01
CA CYS A 258 6.41 -20.04 15.19
C CYS A 258 7.49 -20.93 14.55
N VAL A 259 8.09 -21.87 15.32
CA VAL A 259 9.08 -22.84 14.79
C VAL A 259 8.47 -23.66 13.65
N ALA A 260 7.26 -24.21 13.85
CA ALA A 260 6.58 -25.01 12.82
C ALA A 260 6.34 -24.22 11.51
N HIS A 261 6.00 -22.93 11.60
CA HIS A 261 5.87 -22.06 10.42
C HIS A 261 7.22 -21.88 9.71
N ILE A 262 8.29 -21.63 10.46
CA ILE A 262 9.63 -21.44 9.91
C ILE A 262 10.11 -22.70 9.21
N ASP A 263 9.92 -23.87 9.83
CA ASP A 263 10.30 -25.18 9.24
C ASP A 263 9.50 -25.44 7.96
N THR A 264 8.23 -25.09 7.93
CA THR A 264 7.39 -25.20 6.74
C THR A 264 7.86 -24.28 5.62
N LEU A 265 8.19 -23.01 5.94
CA LEU A 265 8.78 -22.07 4.98
C LEU A 265 10.12 -22.59 4.42
N ARG A 266 10.98 -23.17 5.29
CA ARG A 266 12.23 -23.80 4.86
C ARG A 266 11.99 -24.94 3.88
N ALA A 267 11.01 -25.81 4.15
CA ALA A 267 10.66 -26.89 3.25
C ALA A 267 10.22 -26.36 1.87
N VAL A 268 9.35 -25.35 1.83
CA VAL A 268 8.88 -24.73 0.58
C VAL A 268 10.04 -24.14 -0.24
N ILE A 269 10.98 -23.44 0.42
CA ILE A 269 12.13 -22.82 -0.24
C ILE A 269 13.14 -23.87 -0.70
N ARG A 270 13.42 -24.88 0.12
CA ARG A 270 14.36 -25.96 -0.22
C ARG A 270 13.90 -26.77 -1.42
N GLU A 271 12.62 -27.12 -1.45
CA GLU A 271 12.01 -27.90 -2.53
C GLU A 271 11.58 -27.01 -3.72
N LYS A 272 11.81 -25.69 -3.65
CA LYS A 272 11.43 -24.71 -4.68
C LYS A 272 9.97 -24.85 -5.12
N ILE A 273 9.04 -24.96 -4.17
CA ILE A 273 7.62 -25.17 -4.46
C ILE A 273 7.02 -23.86 -4.97
N GLU A 274 6.93 -23.73 -6.29
CA GLU A 274 6.30 -22.61 -6.96
C GLU A 274 4.77 -22.72 -6.92
N GLY A 275 4.08 -21.60 -7.15
CA GLY A 275 2.63 -21.53 -7.14
C GLY A 275 2.05 -21.83 -5.75
N ASP A 276 0.85 -22.40 -5.72
CA ASP A 276 0.14 -22.79 -4.48
C ASP A 276 0.61 -24.13 -3.89
N GLY A 277 1.58 -24.78 -4.55
CA GLY A 277 2.12 -26.08 -4.15
C GLY A 277 1.16 -27.26 -4.31
N GLY A 278 -0.04 -27.07 -4.90
CA GLY A 278 -1.02 -28.11 -5.13
C GLY A 278 -1.39 -28.89 -3.87
N GLN A 279 -1.45 -30.22 -3.96
CA GLN A 279 -1.80 -31.09 -2.81
C GLN A 279 -0.76 -31.01 -1.67
N ILE A 280 0.52 -30.85 -2.00
CA ILE A 280 1.59 -30.72 -1.02
C ILE A 280 1.42 -29.40 -0.26
N GLY A 281 1.21 -28.28 -0.96
CA GLY A 281 1.00 -26.98 -0.37
C GLY A 281 -0.23 -26.93 0.56
N GLN A 282 -1.34 -27.53 0.13
CA GLN A 282 -2.54 -27.65 0.95
C GLN A 282 -2.30 -28.48 2.22
N SER A 283 -1.55 -29.59 2.12
CA SER A 283 -1.21 -30.45 3.26
C SER A 283 -0.31 -29.73 4.26
N LEU A 284 0.72 -29.02 3.77
CA LEU A 284 1.61 -28.22 4.61
C LEU A 284 0.87 -27.11 5.34
N PHE A 285 0.01 -26.36 4.65
CA PHE A 285 -0.77 -25.29 5.27
C PHE A 285 -1.83 -25.79 6.26
N LYS A 286 -2.42 -26.99 5.99
CA LYS A 286 -3.37 -27.62 6.91
C LYS A 286 -2.71 -28.09 8.20
N ALA A 287 -1.46 -28.49 8.16
CA ALA A 287 -0.71 -28.92 9.34
C ALA A 287 -0.34 -27.74 10.28
N LEU A 288 -0.42 -26.51 9.82
CA LEU A 288 -0.14 -25.30 10.61
C LEU A 288 -1.39 -24.72 11.31
N LYS A 289 -2.57 -25.20 10.98
CA LYS A 289 -3.86 -24.81 11.61
C LYS A 289 -4.22 -25.73 12.76
#